data_c041095e791c9a0c741c8966ad4c10a1
#
_entry.id   c041095e791c9a0c741c8966ad4c10a1
#
_cell.length_a   1.000
_cell.length_b   1.000
_cell.length_c   1.000
_cell.angle_alpha   90.00
_cell.angle_beta   90.00
_cell.angle_gamma   90.00
#
_symmetry.space_group_name_H-M   'P 1'
#
loop_
_entity.id
_entity.type
_entity.pdbx_description
1 polymer ?
#
loop_
_entity_poly.entity_id
_entity_poly.type
_entity_poly.pdbx_seq_one_letter_code
_entity_poly.pdbx_strand_id
1 'polypeptide(L)'
;MKKETKKNKAASASAETTTNKNVVSKPDTTDTTTHTMDVPTDVEKGINDLKASYDTFLYISKPFSSTNINNLYAKAKIYGLDPVAPSKARVLELGASCGGNIIPQAMYYPTATFTGIDLSGVQVEHGKEIIESIGLKNVTLLEKNIMDVDTNFGTFDYIIVHGIWSWVPDMVKDKILDICSENLSSRGIAYVSYNTYPGWKRLEQLRDIMLYADKRAEDKGLLERTLYTKSVLKLVAETMNSDDRSRAQSNYKINNINRVLQSNDYYVAHEYLETYNDPVYVSDFIERARQHGCAYVGDESLQRSFITWLSGDVEKNISTLSNGNYIDKEQFYDYVYDTQFRMSLLTKLSNEDKINHDETVTQDILNSLYFMAPSRNVKGVPEDWTNTVHIAIKVLMDTFKEFTVQDIVNYISSHYPGYVIDGDVLYQRLFLLIVTDNLNIYGSSYPRTPFVENESYIPERFIKYIETIVEKGGNQYLTPGNMYNQVDEVVDNGLLYVMKQLAKPISRADLIANLDENLTVNRTTKDGYNYVVPTEEYMDEVLTHIEMLGYFEK
;
A
#
# COMPACT_ATOMS: atom_id res chain seq x y z
N MET A 1 48.22 47.00 22.02
CA MET A 1 49.15 47.57 20.99
C MET A 1 48.43 47.54 19.67
N LYS A 2 48.20 48.76 19.11
CA LYS A 2 48.02 49.18 17.70
C LYS A 2 47.36 48.21 16.71
N LYS A 3 46.15 48.50 16.32
CA LYS A 3 45.63 49.32 15.17
C LYS A 3 46.35 49.05 13.85
N GLU A 4 45.55 48.53 12.86
CA GLU A 4 45.50 49.24 11.57
C GLU A 4 44.24 48.84 10.78
N THR A 5 43.50 49.87 10.45
CA THR A 5 42.36 49.93 9.54
C THR A 5 42.84 50.16 8.10
N LYS A 6 42.26 49.54 7.08
CA LYS A 6 42.27 50.06 5.73
C LYS A 6 40.88 50.05 5.10
N LYS A 7 40.37 51.27 4.81
CA LYS A 7 39.30 51.59 3.88
C LYS A 7 39.80 51.47 2.42
N ASN A 8 38.94 51.07 1.48
CA ASN A 8 38.90 51.57 0.11
C ASN A 8 37.52 51.22 -0.49
N LYS A 9 36.76 52.21 -0.73
CA LYS A 9 36.45 53.04 -1.89
C LYS A 9 35.54 52.34 -2.93
N ALA A 10 34.31 52.87 -3.00
CA ALA A 10 33.32 52.70 -4.03
C ALA A 10 33.79 53.26 -5.37
N ALA A 11 33.36 52.61 -6.48
CA ALA A 11 33.28 53.19 -7.81
C ALA A 11 31.91 52.92 -8.42
N SER A 12 31.21 54.01 -8.68
CA SER A 12 29.96 54.05 -9.40
C SER A 12 30.24 53.96 -10.93
N ALA A 13 29.44 53.18 -11.66
CA ALA A 13 29.32 53.29 -13.10
C ALA A 13 27.83 53.33 -13.48
N SER A 14 27.50 54.34 -14.20
CA SER A 14 26.17 54.74 -14.70
C SER A 14 25.60 53.82 -15.78
N ALA A 15 24.29 53.59 -15.70
CA ALA A 15 23.50 52.91 -16.72
C ALA A 15 23.13 53.88 -17.87
N GLU A 16 23.39 53.44 -19.08
CA GLU A 16 22.72 54.00 -20.30
C GLU A 16 21.56 53.15 -20.71
N THR A 17 20.40 53.79 -20.80
CA THR A 17 19.12 53.25 -21.24
C THR A 17 19.06 53.31 -22.79
N THR A 18 18.95 52.17 -23.43
CA THR A 18 18.61 52.09 -24.84
C THR A 18 17.23 51.45 -25.00
N THR A 19 16.27 52.25 -25.35
CA THR A 19 14.92 51.83 -25.75
C THR A 19 14.94 51.26 -27.16
N ASN A 20 14.57 49.98 -27.32
CA ASN A 20 14.23 49.41 -28.63
C ASN A 20 12.75 49.00 -28.62
N LYS A 21 11.96 49.68 -29.45
CA LYS A 21 10.60 49.33 -29.81
C LYS A 21 10.66 48.15 -30.80
N ASN A 22 10.13 46.99 -30.43
CA ASN A 22 9.80 45.96 -31.40
C ASN A 22 8.30 45.69 -31.41
N VAL A 23 7.81 45.73 -32.63
CA VAL A 23 6.43 45.54 -33.09
C VAL A 23 5.99 44.10 -32.80
N VAL A 24 4.84 43.96 -32.18
CA VAL A 24 4.16 42.66 -31.94
C VAL A 24 3.49 42.24 -33.24
N SER A 25 3.98 41.21 -33.91
CA SER A 25 3.24 40.42 -34.90
C SER A 25 2.57 39.22 -34.19
N LYS A 26 1.26 39.04 -34.44
CA LYS A 26 0.49 37.88 -33.97
C LYS A 26 1.07 36.58 -34.55
N PRO A 27 1.19 35.51 -33.79
CA PRO A 27 1.47 34.20 -34.38
C PRO A 27 0.18 33.55 -34.89
N ASP A 28 0.29 33.01 -36.10
CA ASP A 28 -0.67 32.13 -36.76
C ASP A 28 -0.89 30.85 -35.93
N THR A 29 -2.16 30.47 -35.80
CA THR A 29 -2.60 29.20 -35.29
C THR A 29 -2.42 28.12 -36.35
N THR A 30 -1.70 27.08 -36.02
CA THR A 30 -1.81 25.63 -36.34
C THR A 30 -0.44 24.98 -36.38
N ASP A 31 -0.01 24.44 -35.28
CA ASP A 31 0.89 23.28 -35.29
C ASP A 31 0.63 22.43 -34.06
N THR A 32 -0.18 21.37 -34.23
CA THR A 32 -0.37 20.30 -33.24
C THR A 32 0.74 19.27 -33.46
N THR A 33 1.95 19.63 -33.13
CA THR A 33 3.03 18.63 -32.92
C THR A 33 2.94 18.13 -31.49
N THR A 34 2.50 16.90 -31.35
CA THR A 34 2.73 16.09 -30.15
C THR A 34 4.23 16.04 -29.88
N HIS A 35 4.69 16.80 -28.89
CA HIS A 35 6.06 16.65 -28.37
C HIS A 35 6.15 15.30 -27.65
N THR A 36 6.55 14.26 -28.39
CA THR A 36 7.16 13.09 -27.77
C THR A 36 8.48 13.56 -27.17
N MET A 37 8.62 13.48 -25.83
CA MET A 37 9.92 13.72 -25.21
C MET A 37 10.88 12.67 -25.77
N ASP A 38 11.99 13.12 -26.35
CA ASP A 38 13.08 12.21 -26.76
C ASP A 38 13.68 11.58 -25.50
N VAL A 39 13.37 10.29 -25.28
CA VAL A 39 13.93 9.51 -24.17
C VAL A 39 15.41 9.25 -24.47
N PRO A 40 16.36 9.59 -23.59
CA PRO A 40 17.77 9.27 -23.81
C PRO A 40 17.99 7.76 -24.00
N THR A 41 18.91 7.39 -24.88
CA THR A 41 19.14 5.99 -25.29
C THR A 41 19.52 5.06 -24.14
N ASP A 42 20.20 5.57 -23.12
CA ASP A 42 20.55 4.83 -21.89
C ASP A 42 19.33 4.58 -20.99
N VAL A 43 18.42 5.54 -20.91
CA VAL A 43 17.13 5.40 -20.19
C VAL A 43 16.22 4.43 -20.93
N GLU A 44 16.12 4.53 -22.25
CA GLU A 44 15.36 3.58 -23.08
C GLU A 44 15.89 2.15 -22.95
N LYS A 45 17.21 1.99 -22.95
CA LYS A 45 17.84 0.70 -22.68
C LYS A 45 17.48 0.18 -21.29
N GLY A 46 17.56 1.01 -20.23
CA GLY A 46 17.19 0.62 -18.88
C GLY A 46 15.73 0.18 -18.76
N ILE A 47 14.80 0.88 -19.42
CA ILE A 47 13.38 0.50 -19.50
C ILE A 47 13.20 -0.85 -20.20
N ASN A 48 13.93 -1.09 -21.30
CA ASN A 48 13.86 -2.35 -22.04
C ASN A 48 14.46 -3.53 -21.25
N ASP A 49 15.54 -3.29 -20.51
CA ASP A 49 16.15 -4.29 -19.62
C ASP A 49 15.17 -4.66 -18.47
N LEU A 50 14.47 -3.68 -17.88
CA LEU A 50 13.40 -3.91 -16.91
C LEU A 50 12.26 -4.74 -17.50
N LYS A 51 11.78 -4.39 -18.71
CA LYS A 51 10.73 -5.17 -19.39
C LYS A 51 11.14 -6.62 -19.57
N ALA A 52 12.35 -6.87 -20.05
CA ALA A 52 12.87 -8.22 -20.28
C ALA A 52 12.98 -9.03 -18.96
N SER A 53 13.36 -8.37 -17.86
CA SER A 53 13.40 -8.97 -16.53
C SER A 53 12.01 -9.41 -16.08
N TYR A 54 11.01 -8.52 -16.16
CA TYR A 54 9.63 -8.81 -15.74
C TYR A 54 8.89 -9.80 -16.66
N ASP A 55 9.19 -9.82 -17.96
CA ASP A 55 8.62 -10.80 -18.89
C ASP A 55 9.20 -12.22 -18.67
N THR A 56 10.44 -12.32 -18.18
CA THR A 56 11.12 -13.60 -17.92
C THR A 56 10.83 -14.14 -16.52
N PHE A 57 10.69 -13.23 -15.54
CA PHE A 57 10.53 -13.55 -14.12
C PHE A 57 9.30 -12.83 -13.58
N LEU A 58 8.15 -13.49 -13.74
CA LEU A 58 6.86 -12.89 -13.37
C LEU A 58 6.83 -12.56 -11.88
N TYR A 59 6.51 -11.30 -11.56
CA TYR A 59 6.27 -10.88 -10.19
C TYR A 59 4.92 -11.41 -9.70
N ILE A 60 4.86 -11.91 -8.47
CA ILE A 60 3.60 -12.37 -7.88
C ILE A 60 2.68 -11.17 -7.69
N SER A 61 1.64 -11.10 -8.49
CA SER A 61 0.63 -10.04 -8.40
C SER A 61 -0.30 -10.32 -7.21
N LYS A 62 -0.37 -9.38 -6.27
CA LYS A 62 -1.14 -9.55 -5.02
C LYS A 62 -1.81 -8.26 -4.58
N PRO A 63 -2.85 -8.34 -3.75
CA PRO A 63 -3.47 -7.18 -3.15
C PRO A 63 -2.59 -6.57 -2.06
N PHE A 64 -2.75 -5.25 -1.87
CA PHE A 64 -2.09 -4.47 -0.82
C PHE A 64 -3.14 -3.65 -0.07
N SER A 65 -3.36 -3.93 1.20
CA SER A 65 -4.37 -3.24 2.02
C SER A 65 -4.15 -1.72 2.12
N SER A 66 -2.90 -1.28 2.07
CA SER A 66 -2.53 0.13 2.05
C SER A 66 -3.01 0.90 0.82
N THR A 67 -3.33 0.19 -0.28
CA THR A 67 -3.84 0.78 -1.52
C THR A 67 -5.37 0.67 -1.67
N ASN A 68 -6.05 0.08 -0.68
CA ASN A 68 -7.51 -0.03 -0.71
C ASN A 68 -8.16 1.35 -0.76
N ILE A 69 -8.94 1.63 -1.81
CA ILE A 69 -9.51 2.97 -2.04
C ILE A 69 -10.47 3.42 -0.94
N ASN A 70 -11.10 2.50 -0.21
CA ASN A 70 -11.96 2.82 0.92
C ASN A 70 -11.16 3.26 2.16
N ASN A 71 -10.00 2.64 2.36
CA ASN A 71 -9.05 3.04 3.39
C ASN A 71 -8.39 4.39 3.02
N LEU A 72 -7.94 4.55 1.77
CA LEU A 72 -7.38 5.81 1.27
C LEU A 72 -8.39 6.97 1.38
N TYR A 73 -9.68 6.71 1.08
CA TYR A 73 -10.75 7.67 1.29
C TYR A 73 -10.84 8.12 2.76
N ALA A 74 -10.88 7.15 3.68
CA ALA A 74 -10.99 7.46 5.11
C ALA A 74 -9.77 8.24 5.63
N LYS A 75 -8.55 7.85 5.22
CA LYS A 75 -7.31 8.54 5.60
C LYS A 75 -7.24 9.95 5.04
N ALA A 76 -7.63 10.16 3.79
CA ALA A 76 -7.70 11.50 3.22
C ALA A 76 -8.68 12.41 3.98
N LYS A 77 -9.79 11.86 4.50
CA LYS A 77 -10.70 12.61 5.39
C LYS A 77 -10.04 12.97 6.73
N ILE A 78 -9.26 12.08 7.31
CA ILE A 78 -8.46 12.38 8.53
C ILE A 78 -7.53 13.58 8.29
N TYR A 79 -6.92 13.65 7.10
CA TYR A 79 -6.09 14.78 6.69
C TYR A 79 -6.90 16.02 6.21
N GLY A 80 -8.22 16.06 6.42
CA GLY A 80 -9.05 17.24 6.14
C GLY A 80 -9.54 17.36 4.70
N LEU A 81 -9.24 16.40 3.83
CA LEU A 81 -9.67 16.41 2.44
C LEU A 81 -11.08 15.79 2.27
N ASP A 82 -11.72 16.06 1.13
CA ASP A 82 -13.00 15.49 0.74
C ASP A 82 -12.88 14.71 -0.57
N PRO A 83 -12.31 13.49 -0.53
CA PRO A 83 -12.08 12.68 -1.72
C PRO A 83 -13.37 12.15 -2.35
N VAL A 84 -13.28 11.60 -3.56
CA VAL A 84 -14.42 10.95 -4.23
C VAL A 84 -14.72 9.61 -3.55
N ALA A 85 -16.00 9.35 -3.27
CA ALA A 85 -16.41 8.10 -2.63
C ALA A 85 -16.01 6.87 -3.46
N PRO A 86 -15.52 5.78 -2.84
CA PRO A 86 -15.03 4.59 -3.54
C PRO A 86 -15.99 4.01 -4.58
N SER A 87 -17.29 3.99 -4.30
CA SER A 87 -18.31 3.46 -5.22
C SER A 87 -18.49 4.27 -6.51
N LYS A 88 -17.89 5.47 -6.62
CA LYS A 88 -17.96 6.35 -7.80
C LYS A 88 -16.59 6.65 -8.38
N ALA A 89 -15.57 6.01 -7.85
CA ALA A 89 -14.18 6.33 -8.15
C ALA A 89 -13.75 5.86 -9.54
N ARG A 90 -12.88 6.63 -10.15
CA ARG A 90 -12.05 6.23 -11.29
C ARG A 90 -10.63 6.01 -10.74
N VAL A 91 -10.13 4.81 -10.87
CA VAL A 91 -8.85 4.39 -10.29
C VAL A 91 -7.86 4.09 -11.40
N LEU A 92 -6.64 4.60 -11.27
CA LEU A 92 -5.50 4.25 -12.11
C LEU A 92 -4.42 3.59 -11.25
N GLU A 93 -3.90 2.45 -11.68
CA GLU A 93 -2.69 1.85 -11.12
C GLU A 93 -1.58 1.84 -12.16
N LEU A 94 -0.42 2.41 -11.79
CA LEU A 94 0.81 2.37 -12.57
C LEU A 94 1.66 1.19 -12.09
N GLY A 95 2.02 0.28 -13.01
CA GLY A 95 2.69 -0.97 -12.68
C GLY A 95 1.73 -2.00 -12.08
N ALA A 96 0.60 -2.25 -12.76
CA ALA A 96 -0.47 -3.09 -12.25
C ALA A 96 -0.19 -4.61 -12.33
N SER A 97 0.89 -5.03 -13.00
CA SER A 97 1.21 -6.44 -13.23
C SER A 97 0.00 -7.19 -13.81
N CYS A 98 -0.36 -8.36 -13.28
CA CYS A 98 -1.58 -9.10 -13.65
C CYS A 98 -2.89 -8.53 -13.04
N GLY A 99 -2.85 -7.37 -12.39
CA GLY A 99 -4.02 -6.73 -11.78
C GLY A 99 -4.40 -7.27 -10.40
N GLY A 100 -3.53 -8.02 -9.72
CA GLY A 100 -3.81 -8.63 -8.42
C GLY A 100 -4.20 -7.64 -7.34
N ASN A 101 -3.85 -6.37 -7.50
CA ASN A 101 -4.21 -5.30 -6.56
C ASN A 101 -5.56 -4.64 -6.90
N ILE A 102 -5.92 -4.48 -8.17
CA ILE A 102 -7.17 -3.77 -8.57
C ILE A 102 -8.33 -4.70 -8.90
N ILE A 103 -8.08 -5.94 -9.33
CA ILE A 103 -9.16 -6.90 -9.64
C ILE A 103 -10.04 -7.18 -8.41
N PRO A 104 -9.49 -7.48 -7.21
CA PRO A 104 -10.30 -7.66 -6.02
C PRO A 104 -11.16 -6.42 -5.73
N GLN A 105 -10.57 -5.23 -5.75
CA GLN A 105 -11.31 -3.99 -5.50
C GLN A 105 -12.45 -3.78 -6.52
N ALA A 106 -12.22 -4.09 -7.79
CA ALA A 106 -13.24 -3.97 -8.84
C ALA A 106 -14.46 -4.90 -8.60
N MET A 107 -14.24 -6.07 -7.98
CA MET A 107 -15.33 -7.00 -7.63
C MET A 107 -16.26 -6.44 -6.54
N TYR A 108 -15.70 -5.68 -5.58
CA TYR A 108 -16.47 -5.10 -4.47
C TYR A 108 -17.04 -3.71 -4.80
N TYR A 109 -16.52 -3.02 -5.83
CA TYR A 109 -17.00 -1.71 -6.30
C TYR A 109 -17.48 -1.77 -7.75
N PRO A 110 -18.61 -2.41 -8.04
CA PRO A 110 -19.07 -2.64 -9.43
C PRO A 110 -19.41 -1.34 -10.18
N THR A 111 -19.61 -0.23 -9.47
CA THR A 111 -19.94 1.09 -10.05
C THR A 111 -18.73 2.01 -10.19
N ALA A 112 -17.59 1.64 -9.63
CA ALA A 112 -16.30 2.29 -9.85
C ALA A 112 -15.63 1.72 -11.10
N THR A 113 -14.66 2.44 -11.66
CA THR A 113 -13.87 1.98 -12.82
C THR A 113 -12.41 1.91 -12.45
N PHE A 114 -11.75 0.84 -12.89
CA PHE A 114 -10.35 0.58 -12.61
C PHE A 114 -9.57 0.43 -13.91
N THR A 115 -8.46 1.14 -14.00
CA THR A 115 -7.51 1.05 -15.12
C THR A 115 -6.14 0.70 -14.54
N GLY A 116 -5.52 -0.35 -15.03
CA GLY A 116 -4.14 -0.71 -14.71
C GLY A 116 -3.28 -0.62 -15.96
N ILE A 117 -2.09 -0.08 -15.85
CA ILE A 117 -1.09 -0.14 -16.91
C ILE A 117 0.16 -0.86 -16.41
N ASP A 118 0.77 -1.64 -17.28
CA ASP A 118 2.06 -2.27 -17.02
C ASP A 118 2.90 -2.33 -18.29
N LEU A 119 4.21 -2.35 -18.13
CA LEU A 119 5.15 -2.45 -19.24
C LEU A 119 5.23 -3.87 -19.80
N SER A 120 4.98 -4.90 -18.95
CA SER A 120 5.01 -6.31 -19.33
C SER A 120 3.70 -6.73 -20.00
N GLY A 121 3.74 -6.93 -21.32
CA GLY A 121 2.61 -7.46 -22.07
C GLY A 121 2.18 -8.85 -21.62
N VAL A 122 3.13 -9.68 -21.17
CA VAL A 122 2.85 -11.03 -20.64
C VAL A 122 2.00 -10.97 -19.39
N GLN A 123 2.34 -10.12 -18.44
CA GLN A 123 1.57 -9.95 -17.19
C GLN A 123 0.17 -9.37 -17.48
N VAL A 124 0.10 -8.36 -18.34
CA VAL A 124 -1.17 -7.75 -18.75
C VAL A 124 -2.11 -8.77 -19.40
N GLU A 125 -1.60 -9.63 -20.27
CA GLU A 125 -2.43 -10.66 -20.94
C GLU A 125 -2.97 -11.68 -19.94
N HIS A 126 -2.14 -12.17 -19.00
CA HIS A 126 -2.62 -13.03 -17.91
C HIS A 126 -3.71 -12.36 -17.07
N GLY A 127 -3.57 -11.06 -16.78
CA GLY A 127 -4.59 -10.31 -16.06
C GLY A 127 -5.89 -10.16 -16.84
N LYS A 128 -5.83 -9.94 -18.17
CA LYS A 128 -7.02 -9.89 -19.04
C LYS A 128 -7.76 -11.23 -19.07
N GLU A 129 -7.05 -12.36 -19.16
CA GLU A 129 -7.66 -13.68 -19.09
C GLU A 129 -8.45 -13.88 -17.77
N ILE A 130 -7.90 -13.39 -16.64
CA ILE A 130 -8.57 -13.45 -15.34
C ILE A 130 -9.83 -12.58 -15.35
N ILE A 131 -9.73 -11.32 -15.80
CA ILE A 131 -10.85 -10.39 -15.91
C ILE A 131 -11.98 -10.98 -16.77
N GLU A 132 -11.63 -11.59 -17.90
CA GLU A 132 -12.59 -12.21 -18.80
C GLU A 132 -13.24 -13.43 -18.14
N SER A 133 -12.47 -14.31 -17.49
CA SER A 133 -12.99 -15.51 -16.80
C SER A 133 -13.99 -15.17 -15.70
N ILE A 134 -13.72 -14.10 -14.93
CA ILE A 134 -14.61 -13.60 -13.87
C ILE A 134 -15.83 -12.86 -14.45
N GLY A 135 -15.71 -12.33 -15.67
CA GLY A 135 -16.74 -11.55 -16.34
C GLY A 135 -16.85 -10.10 -15.87
N LEU A 136 -15.78 -9.54 -15.27
CA LEU A 136 -15.75 -8.14 -14.84
C LEU A 136 -15.76 -7.19 -16.04
N LYS A 137 -16.50 -6.07 -15.91
CA LYS A 137 -16.66 -5.06 -16.96
C LYS A 137 -16.13 -3.68 -16.56
N ASN A 138 -15.75 -3.52 -15.32
CA ASN A 138 -15.34 -2.26 -14.73
C ASN A 138 -13.83 -2.19 -14.45
N VAL A 139 -13.05 -3.14 -14.97
CA VAL A 139 -11.59 -3.12 -14.89
C VAL A 139 -10.98 -3.34 -16.28
N THR A 140 -9.91 -2.60 -16.58
CA THR A 140 -9.17 -2.66 -17.85
C THR A 140 -7.68 -2.72 -17.55
N LEU A 141 -6.96 -3.65 -18.15
CA LEU A 141 -5.49 -3.71 -18.12
C LEU A 141 -4.92 -3.40 -19.50
N LEU A 142 -3.89 -2.58 -19.55
CA LEU A 142 -3.24 -2.14 -20.79
C LEU A 142 -1.73 -2.35 -20.71
N GLU A 143 -1.14 -2.96 -21.74
CA GLU A 143 0.31 -2.89 -21.95
C GLU A 143 0.62 -1.45 -22.37
N LYS A 144 1.27 -0.69 -21.49
CA LYS A 144 1.57 0.72 -21.73
C LYS A 144 2.76 1.18 -20.90
N ASN A 145 3.67 1.92 -21.55
CA ASN A 145 4.75 2.59 -20.84
C ASN A 145 4.21 3.79 -20.06
N ILE A 146 4.66 3.99 -18.83
CA ILE A 146 4.32 5.17 -18.00
C ILE A 146 4.67 6.46 -18.74
N MET A 147 5.76 6.48 -19.51
CA MET A 147 6.20 7.64 -20.29
C MET A 147 5.17 8.09 -21.36
N ASP A 148 4.30 7.17 -21.81
CA ASP A 148 3.27 7.43 -22.83
C ASP A 148 1.93 7.88 -22.23
N VAL A 149 1.83 8.07 -20.92
CA VAL A 149 0.62 8.58 -20.27
C VAL A 149 0.61 10.10 -20.37
N ASP A 150 -0.35 10.65 -21.07
CA ASP A 150 -0.56 12.10 -21.21
C ASP A 150 -1.88 12.54 -20.53
N THR A 151 -2.19 13.83 -20.61
CA THR A 151 -3.42 14.40 -20.05
C THR A 151 -4.70 13.88 -20.72
N ASN A 152 -4.61 13.34 -21.95
CA ASN A 152 -5.73 12.76 -22.69
C ASN A 152 -6.02 11.33 -22.25
N PHE A 153 -5.10 10.67 -21.51
CA PHE A 153 -5.29 9.31 -21.02
C PHE A 153 -6.49 9.19 -20.07
N GLY A 154 -6.82 10.27 -19.39
CA GLY A 154 -8.01 10.35 -18.54
C GLY A 154 -7.77 11.11 -17.24
N THR A 155 -8.86 11.25 -16.49
CA THR A 155 -8.84 11.87 -15.15
C THR A 155 -9.30 10.85 -14.12
N PHE A 156 -8.52 10.66 -13.05
CA PHE A 156 -8.72 9.65 -12.03
C PHE A 156 -8.91 10.27 -10.65
N ASP A 157 -9.66 9.58 -9.81
CA ASP A 157 -9.95 10.02 -8.45
C ASP A 157 -8.96 9.39 -7.45
N TYR A 158 -8.39 8.23 -7.83
CA TYR A 158 -7.28 7.60 -7.12
C TYR A 158 -6.23 7.17 -8.14
N ILE A 159 -4.97 7.52 -7.87
CA ILE A 159 -3.80 7.04 -8.63
C ILE A 159 -2.92 6.25 -7.68
N ILE A 160 -2.64 4.99 -8.00
CA ILE A 160 -1.86 4.07 -7.17
C ILE A 160 -0.54 3.78 -7.87
N VAL A 161 0.56 4.02 -7.15
CA VAL A 161 1.93 3.72 -7.58
C VAL A 161 2.61 2.94 -6.46
N HIS A 162 2.41 1.62 -6.46
CA HIS A 162 2.95 0.76 -5.41
C HIS A 162 4.13 -0.05 -5.93
N GLY A 163 5.29 0.08 -5.27
CA GLY A 163 6.49 -0.69 -5.60
C GLY A 163 7.14 -0.33 -6.95
N ILE A 164 6.99 0.91 -7.43
CA ILE A 164 7.56 1.36 -8.72
C ILE A 164 8.62 2.44 -8.53
N TRP A 165 8.36 3.46 -7.72
CA TRP A 165 9.15 4.68 -7.63
C TRP A 165 10.67 4.45 -7.50
N SER A 166 11.09 3.59 -6.58
CA SER A 166 12.51 3.36 -6.31
C SER A 166 13.22 2.50 -7.36
N TRP A 167 12.46 1.93 -8.30
CA TRP A 167 12.94 0.92 -9.27
C TRP A 167 13.05 1.46 -10.69
N VAL A 168 12.80 2.75 -10.88
CA VAL A 168 12.77 3.37 -12.21
C VAL A 168 13.75 4.56 -12.29
N PRO A 169 14.22 4.91 -13.51
CA PRO A 169 15.06 6.08 -13.72
C PRO A 169 14.37 7.38 -13.30
N ASP A 170 15.16 8.42 -13.00
CA ASP A 170 14.66 9.73 -12.56
C ASP A 170 13.62 10.36 -13.49
N MET A 171 13.82 10.25 -14.80
CA MET A 171 12.85 10.74 -15.79
C MET A 171 11.47 10.07 -15.64
N VAL A 172 11.43 8.77 -15.31
CA VAL A 172 10.17 8.04 -15.06
C VAL A 172 9.56 8.46 -13.72
N LYS A 173 10.40 8.75 -12.71
CA LYS A 173 9.92 9.29 -11.42
C LYS A 173 9.24 10.64 -11.60
N ASP A 174 9.85 11.54 -12.39
CA ASP A 174 9.26 12.84 -12.72
C ASP A 174 7.93 12.65 -13.47
N LYS A 175 7.91 11.76 -14.45
CA LYS A 175 6.68 11.44 -15.20
C LYS A 175 5.56 10.90 -14.30
N ILE A 176 5.89 10.07 -13.30
CA ILE A 176 4.92 9.60 -12.31
C ILE A 176 4.30 10.78 -11.55
N LEU A 177 5.10 11.75 -11.11
CA LEU A 177 4.61 12.94 -10.42
C LEU A 177 3.78 13.85 -11.33
N ASP A 178 4.17 14.00 -12.61
CA ASP A 178 3.37 14.71 -13.61
C ASP A 178 2.00 14.05 -13.77
N ILE A 179 1.93 12.72 -13.88
CA ILE A 179 0.67 11.98 -13.94
C ILE A 179 -0.15 12.20 -12.65
N CYS A 180 0.47 12.17 -11.46
CA CYS A 180 -0.20 12.46 -10.19
C CYS A 180 -0.75 13.90 -10.12
N SER A 181 -0.16 14.88 -10.80
CA SER A 181 -0.67 16.24 -10.82
C SER A 181 -1.67 16.50 -11.96
N GLU A 182 -1.40 15.99 -13.16
CA GLU A 182 -2.18 16.29 -14.36
C GLU A 182 -3.44 15.42 -14.47
N ASN A 183 -3.29 14.10 -14.26
CA ASN A 183 -4.38 13.12 -14.43
C ASN A 183 -5.22 12.91 -13.15
N LEU A 184 -4.86 13.52 -12.02
CA LEU A 184 -5.67 13.46 -10.81
C LEU A 184 -6.86 14.41 -10.91
N SER A 185 -8.03 14.02 -10.42
CA SER A 185 -9.19 14.93 -10.31
C SER A 185 -8.95 16.01 -9.24
N SER A 186 -9.78 17.03 -9.20
CA SER A 186 -9.66 18.11 -8.20
C SER A 186 -9.86 17.63 -6.75
N ARG A 187 -10.48 16.45 -6.55
CA ARG A 187 -10.69 15.80 -5.26
C ARG A 187 -9.91 14.48 -5.15
N GLY A 188 -8.94 14.30 -6.04
CA GLY A 188 -8.22 13.05 -6.16
C GLY A 188 -7.10 12.90 -5.15
N ILE A 189 -6.75 11.64 -4.89
CA ILE A 189 -5.65 11.22 -4.02
C ILE A 189 -4.72 10.30 -4.82
N ALA A 190 -3.43 10.60 -4.82
CA ALA A 190 -2.42 9.68 -5.32
C ALA A 190 -1.68 9.03 -4.13
N TYR A 191 -1.38 7.76 -4.28
CA TYR A 191 -0.58 6.95 -3.36
C TYR A 191 0.71 6.57 -4.06
N VAL A 192 1.86 6.93 -3.48
CA VAL A 192 3.18 6.60 -4.02
C VAL A 192 4.02 5.95 -2.93
N SER A 193 4.47 4.71 -3.17
CA SER A 193 5.38 4.04 -2.24
C SER A 193 6.81 4.01 -2.75
N TYR A 194 7.77 4.13 -1.82
CA TYR A 194 9.19 4.17 -2.14
C TYR A 194 10.06 3.74 -0.95
N ASN A 195 11.25 3.25 -1.28
CA ASN A 195 12.30 3.01 -0.31
C ASN A 195 12.85 4.35 0.21
N THR A 196 13.06 4.47 1.52
CA THR A 196 13.45 5.74 2.12
C THR A 196 14.67 5.64 3.03
N TYR A 197 15.43 6.73 3.05
CA TYR A 197 16.49 6.95 4.02
C TYR A 197 15.92 7.54 5.33
N PRO A 198 16.62 7.31 6.47
CA PRO A 198 17.93 6.65 6.63
C PRO A 198 17.88 5.12 6.69
N GLY A 199 16.72 4.52 6.92
CA GLY A 199 16.63 3.09 7.22
C GLY A 199 17.15 2.21 6.09
N TRP A 200 16.93 2.58 4.83
CA TRP A 200 17.41 1.81 3.69
C TRP A 200 18.94 1.73 3.59
N LYS A 201 19.70 2.72 4.13
CA LYS A 201 21.17 2.67 4.14
C LYS A 201 21.74 1.42 4.80
N ARG A 202 20.98 0.82 5.71
CA ARG A 202 21.38 -0.44 6.36
C ARG A 202 21.20 -1.65 5.43
N LEU A 203 20.25 -1.59 4.52
CA LEU A 203 20.00 -2.65 3.52
C LEU A 203 20.93 -2.49 2.32
N GLU A 204 21.35 -1.28 1.98
CA GLU A 204 22.36 -1.03 0.93
C GLU A 204 23.65 -1.80 1.20
N GLN A 205 24.08 -1.92 2.45
CA GLN A 205 25.26 -2.71 2.78
C GLN A 205 25.13 -4.19 2.40
N LEU A 206 23.92 -4.74 2.46
CA LEU A 206 23.64 -6.12 2.05
C LEU A 206 23.60 -6.19 0.52
N ARG A 207 22.93 -5.22 -0.11
CA ARG A 207 22.85 -5.10 -1.55
C ARG A 207 24.24 -4.97 -2.17
N ASP A 208 25.14 -4.18 -1.60
CA ASP A 208 26.53 -4.05 -2.06
C ASP A 208 27.27 -5.39 -2.04
N ILE A 209 27.11 -6.19 -0.98
CA ILE A 209 27.70 -7.53 -0.87
C ILE A 209 27.13 -8.43 -1.95
N MET A 210 25.80 -8.39 -2.16
CA MET A 210 25.13 -9.23 -3.15
C MET A 210 25.54 -8.84 -4.57
N LEU A 211 25.52 -7.56 -4.93
CA LEU A 211 25.93 -7.07 -6.23
C LEU A 211 27.42 -7.35 -6.52
N TYR A 212 28.28 -7.25 -5.49
CA TYR A 212 29.68 -7.62 -5.63
C TYR A 212 29.86 -9.13 -5.90
N ALA A 213 29.07 -9.97 -5.26
CA ALA A 213 29.07 -11.41 -5.50
C ALA A 213 28.46 -11.76 -6.87
N ASP A 214 27.39 -11.09 -7.25
CA ASP A 214 26.63 -11.31 -8.47
C ASP A 214 27.49 -11.21 -9.75
N LYS A 215 28.42 -10.24 -9.77
CA LYS A 215 29.42 -10.10 -10.85
C LYS A 215 30.24 -11.37 -11.16
N ARG A 216 30.24 -12.34 -10.23
CA ARG A 216 30.94 -13.62 -10.39
C ARG A 216 30.03 -14.72 -10.93
N ALA A 217 28.78 -14.43 -11.13
CA ALA A 217 27.74 -15.35 -11.57
C ALA A 217 26.91 -14.77 -12.74
N GLU A 218 27.43 -13.77 -13.46
CA GLU A 218 26.73 -13.08 -14.56
C GLU A 218 26.38 -14.00 -15.72
N ASP A 219 27.10 -15.13 -15.87
CA ASP A 219 26.85 -16.17 -16.88
C ASP A 219 25.65 -17.07 -16.54
N LYS A 220 25.04 -16.90 -15.35
CA LYS A 220 23.96 -17.76 -14.84
C LYS A 220 22.60 -17.07 -14.94
N GLY A 221 21.53 -17.89 -14.87
CA GLY A 221 20.17 -17.39 -14.76
C GLY A 221 19.90 -16.69 -13.43
N LEU A 222 18.91 -15.78 -13.39
CA LEU A 222 18.62 -14.92 -12.24
C LEU A 222 18.41 -15.72 -10.94
N LEU A 223 17.71 -16.85 -10.98
CA LEU A 223 17.52 -17.70 -9.80
C LEU A 223 18.84 -18.26 -9.26
N GLU A 224 19.71 -18.76 -10.14
CA GLU A 224 21.02 -19.29 -9.73
C GLU A 224 21.92 -18.18 -9.15
N ARG A 225 21.88 -16.98 -9.74
CA ARG A 225 22.56 -15.78 -9.24
C ARG A 225 22.06 -15.41 -7.83
N THR A 226 20.75 -15.43 -7.63
CA THR A 226 20.12 -15.16 -6.33
C THR A 226 20.54 -16.17 -5.27
N LEU A 227 20.48 -17.46 -5.57
CA LEU A 227 20.93 -18.52 -4.65
C LEU A 227 22.42 -18.40 -4.32
N TYR A 228 23.25 -18.09 -5.33
CA TYR A 228 24.67 -17.86 -5.11
C TYR A 228 24.94 -16.66 -4.20
N THR A 229 24.28 -15.52 -4.44
CA THR A 229 24.46 -14.31 -3.60
C THR A 229 23.94 -14.53 -2.18
N LYS A 230 22.83 -15.25 -1.98
CA LYS A 230 22.38 -15.68 -0.66
C LYS A 230 23.40 -16.57 0.04
N SER A 231 24.07 -17.49 -0.68
CA SER A 231 25.12 -18.33 -0.10
C SER A 231 26.32 -17.51 0.37
N VAL A 232 26.69 -16.46 -0.37
CA VAL A 232 27.76 -15.52 0.03
C VAL A 232 27.34 -14.73 1.28
N LEU A 233 26.10 -14.21 1.33
CA LEU A 233 25.59 -13.52 2.53
C LEU A 233 25.61 -14.44 3.77
N LYS A 234 25.23 -15.70 3.60
CA LYS A 234 25.27 -16.69 4.68
C LYS A 234 26.70 -16.86 5.23
N LEU A 235 27.67 -17.06 4.32
CA LEU A 235 29.08 -17.20 4.71
C LEU A 235 29.61 -15.93 5.41
N VAL A 236 29.23 -14.75 4.94
CA VAL A 236 29.57 -13.47 5.58
C VAL A 236 29.01 -13.42 7.00
N ALA A 237 27.73 -13.78 7.22
CA ALA A 237 27.12 -13.79 8.54
C ALA A 237 27.79 -14.82 9.47
N GLU A 238 28.09 -16.03 8.99
CA GLU A 238 28.80 -17.07 9.73
C GLU A 238 30.21 -16.58 10.16
N THR A 239 30.92 -15.92 9.25
CA THR A 239 32.25 -15.33 9.55
C THR A 239 32.15 -14.24 10.60
N MET A 240 31.15 -13.34 10.52
CA MET A 240 30.91 -12.31 11.56
C MET A 240 30.56 -12.93 12.91
N ASN A 241 29.83 -14.03 12.95
CA ASN A 241 29.46 -14.73 14.18
C ASN A 241 30.62 -15.49 14.82
N SER A 242 31.64 -15.88 14.05
CA SER A 242 32.79 -16.64 14.55
C SER A 242 33.80 -15.81 15.33
N ASP A 243 33.74 -14.48 15.19
CA ASP A 243 34.61 -13.53 15.88
C ASP A 243 33.80 -12.60 16.80
N ASP A 244 34.11 -12.62 18.10
CA ASP A 244 33.35 -11.87 19.12
C ASP A 244 33.33 -10.37 18.87
N ARG A 245 34.43 -9.81 18.37
CA ARG A 245 34.52 -8.39 18.04
C ARG A 245 33.63 -8.04 16.85
N SER A 246 33.68 -8.84 15.80
CA SER A 246 32.86 -8.67 14.61
C SER A 246 31.38 -8.84 14.94
N ARG A 247 31.01 -9.84 15.76
CA ARG A 247 29.63 -10.08 16.19
C ARG A 247 29.07 -8.91 16.97
N ALA A 248 29.82 -8.35 17.95
CA ALA A 248 29.38 -7.21 18.74
C ALA A 248 29.11 -5.95 17.90
N GLN A 249 29.93 -5.71 16.85
CA GLN A 249 29.80 -4.56 15.96
C GLN A 249 28.75 -4.74 14.86
N SER A 250 28.36 -5.99 14.55
CA SER A 250 27.57 -6.34 13.36
C SER A 250 26.25 -7.01 13.64
N ASN A 251 25.80 -7.10 14.91
CA ASN A 251 24.54 -7.77 15.27
C ASN A 251 23.36 -7.33 14.39
N TYR A 252 23.23 -6.03 14.13
CA TYR A 252 22.15 -5.53 13.29
C TYR A 252 22.26 -6.06 11.84
N LYS A 253 23.48 -6.06 11.27
CA LYS A 253 23.74 -6.56 9.91
C LYS A 253 23.44 -8.07 9.82
N ILE A 254 23.88 -8.84 10.81
CA ILE A 254 23.61 -10.28 10.90
C ILE A 254 22.11 -10.55 10.92
N ASN A 255 21.34 -9.79 11.71
CA ASN A 255 19.88 -9.92 11.77
C ASN A 255 19.22 -9.62 10.41
N ASN A 256 19.65 -8.58 9.71
CA ASN A 256 19.14 -8.26 8.38
C ASN A 256 19.53 -9.34 7.35
N ILE A 257 20.76 -9.85 7.39
CA ILE A 257 21.18 -10.99 6.54
C ILE A 257 20.27 -12.19 6.79
N ASN A 258 19.99 -12.54 8.06
CA ASN A 258 19.13 -13.66 8.38
C ASN A 258 17.70 -13.49 7.83
N ARG A 259 17.15 -12.25 7.84
CA ARG A 259 15.85 -11.95 7.21
C ARG A 259 15.89 -12.19 5.70
N VAL A 260 16.93 -11.69 5.01
CA VAL A 260 17.12 -11.92 3.56
C VAL A 260 17.23 -13.42 3.24
N LEU A 261 17.96 -14.19 4.04
CA LEU A 261 18.12 -15.63 3.85
C LEU A 261 16.79 -16.39 4.00
N GLN A 262 15.88 -15.92 4.85
CA GLN A 262 14.55 -16.49 5.06
C GLN A 262 13.51 -16.02 4.05
N SER A 263 13.80 -14.94 3.31
CA SER A 263 12.90 -14.38 2.31
C SER A 263 12.85 -15.26 1.05
N ASN A 264 11.72 -15.21 0.35
CA ASN A 264 11.53 -15.88 -0.94
C ASN A 264 12.58 -15.40 -1.96
N ASP A 265 13.10 -16.32 -2.77
CA ASP A 265 14.19 -16.03 -3.70
C ASP A 265 13.78 -15.02 -4.79
N TYR A 266 12.52 -15.06 -5.24
CA TYR A 266 11.98 -14.06 -6.18
C TYR A 266 11.99 -12.65 -5.57
N TYR A 267 11.53 -12.51 -4.32
CA TYR A 267 11.60 -11.23 -3.62
C TYR A 267 13.04 -10.73 -3.50
N VAL A 268 13.96 -11.62 -3.13
CA VAL A 268 15.40 -11.27 -2.99
C VAL A 268 16.00 -10.84 -4.32
N ALA A 269 15.66 -11.51 -5.42
CA ALA A 269 16.12 -11.14 -6.75
C ALA A 269 15.70 -9.71 -7.10
N HIS A 270 14.43 -9.40 -6.97
CA HIS A 270 13.90 -8.07 -7.30
C HIS A 270 14.34 -6.98 -6.31
N GLU A 271 14.46 -7.28 -5.03
CA GLU A 271 14.81 -6.27 -4.01
C GLU A 271 16.30 -5.91 -4.01
N TYR A 272 17.18 -6.87 -4.32
CA TYR A 272 18.64 -6.70 -4.13
C TYR A 272 19.47 -6.80 -5.40
N LEU A 273 18.97 -7.41 -6.48
CA LEU A 273 19.76 -7.61 -7.70
C LEU A 273 19.29 -6.77 -8.90
N GLU A 274 18.16 -6.05 -8.77
CA GLU A 274 17.70 -5.12 -9.82
C GLU A 274 18.70 -3.99 -10.06
N THR A 275 18.73 -3.50 -11.30
CA THR A 275 19.65 -2.42 -11.74
C THR A 275 19.38 -1.13 -10.97
N TYR A 276 18.12 -0.74 -10.86
CA TYR A 276 17.69 0.44 -10.12
C TYR A 276 17.23 0.05 -8.72
N ASN A 277 17.69 0.76 -7.73
CA ASN A 277 17.15 0.85 -6.39
C ASN A 277 17.64 2.18 -5.84
N ASP A 278 16.77 3.16 -5.85
CA ASP A 278 17.12 4.55 -5.53
C ASP A 278 16.21 5.08 -4.42
N PRO A 279 16.57 4.81 -3.15
CA PRO A 279 15.87 5.35 -1.99
C PRO A 279 16.07 6.84 -1.88
N VAL A 280 15.07 7.54 -1.31
CA VAL A 280 15.07 9.00 -1.18
C VAL A 280 14.71 9.40 0.25
N TYR A 281 15.19 10.55 0.74
CA TYR A 281 14.66 11.14 1.96
C TYR A 281 13.24 11.65 1.76
N VAL A 282 12.39 11.56 2.78
CA VAL A 282 10.99 12.03 2.66
C VAL A 282 10.93 13.51 2.35
N SER A 283 11.82 14.32 2.91
CA SER A 283 11.94 15.75 2.59
C SER A 283 12.21 16.01 1.10
N ASP A 284 13.13 15.25 0.51
CA ASP A 284 13.48 15.39 -0.92
C ASP A 284 12.35 14.91 -1.82
N PHE A 285 11.64 13.83 -1.43
CA PHE A 285 10.45 13.36 -2.13
C PHE A 285 9.34 14.42 -2.13
N ILE A 286 9.06 15.03 -0.97
CA ILE A 286 8.02 16.06 -0.84
C ILE A 286 8.36 17.28 -1.70
N GLU A 287 9.62 17.74 -1.67
CA GLU A 287 10.05 18.87 -2.48
C GLU A 287 9.95 18.56 -3.98
N ARG A 288 10.38 17.36 -4.42
CA ARG A 288 10.24 16.94 -5.81
C ARG A 288 8.77 16.85 -6.23
N ALA A 289 7.90 16.29 -5.39
CA ALA A 289 6.46 16.23 -5.66
C ALA A 289 5.85 17.63 -5.82
N ARG A 290 6.26 18.58 -4.96
CA ARG A 290 5.83 19.98 -5.04
C ARG A 290 6.25 20.66 -6.34
N GLN A 291 7.47 20.42 -6.82
CA GLN A 291 7.97 20.95 -8.09
C GLN A 291 7.14 20.45 -9.29
N HIS A 292 6.54 19.26 -9.18
CA HIS A 292 5.64 18.67 -10.17
C HIS A 292 4.15 18.96 -9.93
N GLY A 293 3.81 19.95 -9.07
CA GLY A 293 2.42 20.37 -8.86
C GLY A 293 1.58 19.48 -7.94
N CYS A 294 2.23 18.65 -7.14
CA CYS A 294 1.60 17.83 -6.10
C CYS A 294 1.82 18.45 -4.71
N ALA A 295 0.80 18.39 -3.85
CA ALA A 295 0.91 18.65 -2.42
C ALA A 295 0.99 17.34 -1.65
N TYR A 296 1.89 17.26 -0.69
CA TYR A 296 2.00 16.15 0.24
C TYR A 296 0.88 16.20 1.27
N VAL A 297 0.11 15.11 1.36
CA VAL A 297 -1.02 15.00 2.31
C VAL A 297 -0.53 14.44 3.65
N GLY A 298 0.29 13.43 3.63
CA GLY A 298 0.82 12.70 4.77
C GLY A 298 1.20 11.26 4.37
N ASP A 299 1.63 10.46 5.33
CA ASP A 299 1.88 9.04 5.10
C ASP A 299 0.57 8.24 5.21
N GLU A 300 0.44 7.16 4.44
CA GLU A 300 -0.67 6.22 4.54
C GLU A 300 -0.73 5.59 5.93
N SER A 301 0.41 5.31 6.55
CA SER A 301 0.50 4.93 7.95
C SER A 301 0.44 6.17 8.82
N LEU A 302 -0.75 6.46 9.37
CA LEU A 302 -1.03 7.68 10.15
C LEU A 302 -0.08 7.88 11.32
N GLN A 303 0.45 6.80 11.92
CA GLN A 303 1.40 6.87 13.03
C GLN A 303 2.69 7.64 12.70
N ARG A 304 3.01 7.82 11.42
CA ARG A 304 4.21 8.55 10.99
C ARG A 304 3.98 10.05 10.91
N SER A 305 2.79 10.45 10.49
CA SER A 305 2.43 11.86 10.35
C SER A 305 1.81 12.43 11.62
N PHE A 306 1.11 11.61 12.42
CA PHE A 306 0.49 11.99 13.69
C PHE A 306 1.35 11.48 14.84
N ILE A 307 2.24 12.31 15.37
CA ILE A 307 3.23 11.89 16.39
C ILE A 307 2.76 12.04 17.84
N THR A 308 1.58 12.60 18.09
CA THR A 308 1.00 12.83 19.41
C THR A 308 0.79 11.55 20.25
N TRP A 309 0.83 10.37 19.60
CA TRP A 309 0.75 9.07 20.29
C TRP A 309 2.10 8.61 20.86
N LEU A 310 3.21 9.22 20.47
CA LEU A 310 4.55 8.86 20.93
C LEU A 310 4.73 9.20 22.42
N SER A 311 5.70 8.58 23.07
CA SER A 311 6.04 8.94 24.45
C SER A 311 6.40 10.42 24.53
N GLY A 312 6.02 11.10 25.63
CA GLY A 312 6.12 12.55 25.77
C GLY A 312 7.49 13.15 25.47
N ASP A 313 8.59 12.42 25.75
CA ASP A 313 9.94 12.89 25.42
C ASP A 313 10.24 12.80 23.92
N VAL A 314 9.80 11.75 23.24
CA VAL A 314 10.03 11.56 21.80
C VAL A 314 9.20 12.57 21.00
N GLU A 315 7.90 12.66 21.28
CA GLU A 315 7.00 13.65 20.66
C GLU A 315 7.53 15.06 20.84
N LYS A 316 7.84 15.46 22.09
CA LYS A 316 8.37 16.79 22.42
C LYS A 316 9.67 17.10 21.68
N ASN A 317 10.58 16.14 21.59
CA ASN A 317 11.86 16.34 20.92
C ASN A 317 11.69 16.50 19.41
N ILE A 318 10.88 15.67 18.76
CA ILE A 318 10.58 15.80 17.32
C ILE A 318 9.89 17.15 17.05
N SER A 319 8.89 17.53 17.85
CA SER A 319 8.19 18.81 17.73
C SER A 319 9.12 20.01 17.92
N THR A 320 10.09 19.90 18.85
CA THR A 320 11.11 20.95 19.06
C THR A 320 12.06 21.06 17.86
N LEU A 321 12.53 19.93 17.33
CA LEU A 321 13.44 19.89 16.18
C LEU A 321 12.78 20.39 14.90
N SER A 322 11.52 20.06 14.68
CA SER A 322 10.76 20.48 13.50
C SER A 322 10.31 21.93 13.54
N ASN A 323 10.26 22.55 14.73
CA ASN A 323 9.88 23.95 14.91
C ASN A 323 8.58 24.34 14.18
N GLY A 324 7.58 23.43 14.16
CA GLY A 324 6.29 23.61 13.50
C GLY A 324 6.29 23.34 11.99
N ASN A 325 7.43 22.95 11.40
CA ASN A 325 7.48 22.53 10.01
C ASN A 325 7.10 21.04 9.90
N TYR A 326 6.01 20.73 9.17
CA TYR A 326 5.54 19.36 9.03
C TYR A 326 6.50 18.47 8.23
N ILE A 327 7.24 19.02 7.25
CA ILE A 327 8.24 18.26 6.47
C ILE A 327 9.41 17.85 7.37
N ASP A 328 9.91 18.77 8.19
CA ASP A 328 10.96 18.45 9.16
C ASP A 328 10.47 17.43 10.19
N LYS A 329 9.21 17.51 10.63
CA LYS A 329 8.59 16.53 11.53
C LYS A 329 8.63 15.12 10.92
N GLU A 330 8.21 14.95 9.68
CA GLU A 330 8.26 13.70 8.93
C GLU A 330 9.70 13.18 8.81
N GLN A 331 10.64 14.05 8.49
CA GLN A 331 12.05 13.68 8.34
C GLN A 331 12.69 13.30 9.67
N PHE A 332 12.41 14.02 10.76
CA PHE A 332 12.93 13.65 12.08
C PHE A 332 12.30 12.36 12.61
N TYR A 333 11.03 12.09 12.30
CA TYR A 333 10.44 10.80 12.59
C TYR A 333 11.25 9.67 11.91
N ASP A 334 11.58 9.80 10.63
CA ASP A 334 12.38 8.81 9.91
C ASP A 334 13.77 8.59 10.51
N TYR A 335 14.42 9.67 10.97
CA TYR A 335 15.71 9.56 11.65
C TYR A 335 15.61 8.82 12.99
N VAL A 336 14.53 9.01 13.75
CA VAL A 336 14.33 8.34 15.04
C VAL A 336 14.01 6.87 14.88
N TYR A 337 13.18 6.52 13.87
CA TYR A 337 12.65 5.16 13.70
C TYR A 337 13.36 4.35 12.62
N ASP A 338 14.39 4.89 11.96
CA ASP A 338 15.07 4.24 10.84
C ASP A 338 14.09 3.74 9.76
N THR A 339 13.14 4.58 9.35
CA THR A 339 12.13 4.23 8.36
C THR A 339 12.79 3.78 7.06
N GLN A 340 12.37 2.60 6.55
CA GLN A 340 12.93 1.98 5.36
C GLN A 340 12.02 2.11 4.14
N PHE A 341 10.73 2.33 4.35
CA PHE A 341 9.70 2.34 3.30
C PHE A 341 8.62 3.34 3.65
N ARG A 342 8.26 4.18 2.69
CA ARG A 342 7.21 5.19 2.81
C ARG A 342 6.06 4.92 1.84
N MET A 343 4.88 5.35 2.23
CA MET A 343 3.64 5.26 1.48
C MET A 343 2.98 6.64 1.48
N SER A 344 3.51 7.54 0.68
CA SER A 344 3.10 8.95 0.68
C SER A 344 1.78 9.16 -0.06
N LEU A 345 0.89 9.91 0.54
CA LEU A 345 -0.34 10.39 -0.08
C LEU A 345 -0.10 11.79 -0.66
N LEU A 346 -0.51 11.98 -1.91
CA LEU A 346 -0.42 13.24 -2.63
C LEU A 346 -1.80 13.68 -3.11
N THR A 347 -1.96 14.98 -3.29
CA THR A 347 -3.10 15.58 -3.99
C THR A 347 -2.61 16.71 -4.89
N LYS A 348 -3.49 17.33 -5.67
CA LYS A 348 -3.11 18.52 -6.45
C LYS A 348 -2.62 19.65 -5.57
N LEU A 349 -1.59 20.37 -5.97
CA LEU A 349 -1.04 21.52 -5.24
C LEU A 349 -2.11 22.55 -4.87
N SER A 350 -3.15 22.70 -5.70
CA SER A 350 -4.30 23.57 -5.42
C SER A 350 -5.15 23.19 -4.20
N ASN A 351 -4.90 22.04 -3.60
CA ASN A 351 -5.56 21.59 -2.38
C ASN A 351 -4.70 21.75 -1.12
N GLU A 352 -3.48 22.27 -1.24
CA GLU A 352 -2.52 22.35 -0.12
C GLU A 352 -3.12 23.03 1.11
N ASP A 353 -3.81 24.16 0.94
CA ASP A 353 -4.43 24.91 2.05
C ASP A 353 -5.57 24.15 2.78
N LYS A 354 -6.03 23.03 2.21
CA LYS A 354 -7.09 22.20 2.80
C LYS A 354 -6.53 21.06 3.65
N ILE A 355 -5.22 20.80 3.54
CA ILE A 355 -4.59 19.68 4.22
C ILE A 355 -4.37 20.02 5.68
N ASN A 356 -4.86 19.15 6.56
CA ASN A 356 -4.68 19.30 8.00
C ASN A 356 -3.38 18.58 8.44
N HIS A 357 -2.37 19.36 8.81
CA HIS A 357 -1.13 18.87 9.40
C HIS A 357 -1.06 19.08 10.92
N ASP A 358 -2.15 19.59 11.54
CA ASP A 358 -2.20 19.96 12.97
C ASP A 358 -2.47 18.77 13.91
N GLU A 359 -2.53 17.55 13.37
CA GLU A 359 -2.80 16.31 14.11
C GLU A 359 -4.12 16.32 14.91
N THR A 360 -5.09 17.11 14.47
CA THR A 360 -6.43 17.19 15.06
C THR A 360 -7.46 16.60 14.12
N VAL A 361 -8.39 15.81 14.65
CA VAL A 361 -9.48 15.22 13.88
C VAL A 361 -10.82 15.61 14.52
N THR A 362 -11.74 16.13 13.71
CA THR A 362 -13.05 16.53 14.20
C THR A 362 -13.93 15.32 14.51
N GLN A 363 -14.85 15.49 15.46
CA GLN A 363 -15.84 14.44 15.79
C GLN A 363 -16.68 14.06 14.57
N ASP A 364 -17.03 15.01 13.70
CA ASP A 364 -17.81 14.77 12.48
C ASP A 364 -17.09 13.82 11.50
N ILE A 365 -15.77 13.97 11.37
CA ILE A 365 -14.98 13.04 10.57
C ILE A 365 -15.06 11.64 11.17
N LEU A 366 -14.78 11.48 12.47
CA LEU A 366 -14.82 10.18 13.14
C LEU A 366 -16.21 9.54 13.10
N ASN A 367 -17.28 10.34 13.24
CA ASN A 367 -18.67 9.87 13.11
C ASN A 367 -19.03 9.38 11.69
N SER A 368 -18.28 9.81 10.68
CA SER A 368 -18.51 9.41 9.28
C SER A 368 -17.76 8.15 8.87
N LEU A 369 -16.95 7.55 9.75
CA LEU A 369 -16.08 6.42 9.45
C LEU A 369 -16.59 5.11 10.06
N TYR A 370 -16.13 4.02 9.46
CA TYR A 370 -16.26 2.66 9.96
C TYR A 370 -14.91 2.19 10.49
N PHE A 371 -14.93 1.48 11.60
CA PHE A 371 -13.75 1.00 12.32
C PHE A 371 -13.72 -0.53 12.33
N MET A 372 -12.54 -1.12 12.23
CA MET A 372 -12.36 -2.57 12.36
C MET A 372 -10.98 -2.89 12.95
N ALA A 373 -10.92 -3.82 13.90
CA ALA A 373 -9.65 -4.29 14.42
C ALA A 373 -8.87 -5.09 13.35
N PRO A 374 -7.58 -4.80 13.12
CA PRO A 374 -6.78 -5.48 12.10
C PRO A 374 -6.44 -6.94 12.46
N SER A 375 -6.36 -7.27 13.75
CA SER A 375 -6.06 -8.60 14.27
C SER A 375 -6.53 -8.76 15.72
N ARG A 376 -6.46 -10.01 16.23
CA ARG A 376 -6.81 -10.30 17.63
C ARG A 376 -5.85 -9.71 18.68
N ASN A 377 -4.67 -9.28 18.28
CA ASN A 377 -3.67 -8.75 19.20
C ASN A 377 -3.53 -7.23 19.03
N VAL A 378 -4.22 -6.47 19.87
CA VAL A 378 -4.02 -5.03 20.03
C VAL A 378 -2.66 -4.78 20.68
N LYS A 379 -1.78 -4.04 20.02
CA LYS A 379 -0.42 -3.77 20.50
C LYS A 379 -0.26 -2.31 20.93
N GLY A 380 0.44 -2.08 22.03
CA GLY A 380 0.94 -0.75 22.40
C GLY A 380 -0.09 0.21 22.99
N VAL A 381 -1.33 -0.23 23.21
CA VAL A 381 -2.37 0.60 23.85
C VAL A 381 -2.48 0.23 25.31
N PRO A 382 -2.41 1.21 26.26
CA PRO A 382 -2.63 0.93 27.65
C PRO A 382 -3.99 0.29 27.89
N GLU A 383 -4.00 -0.86 28.56
CA GLU A 383 -5.22 -1.58 28.92
C GLU A 383 -5.87 -0.92 30.16
N ASP A 384 -6.53 0.21 29.94
CA ASP A 384 -7.46 0.74 30.95
C ASP A 384 -8.88 0.24 30.65
N TRP A 385 -9.16 -0.96 31.10
CA TRP A 385 -10.47 -1.61 30.96
C TRP A 385 -11.41 -1.28 32.13
N THR A 386 -11.11 -0.26 32.90
CA THR A 386 -12.03 0.24 33.96
C THR A 386 -13.03 1.27 33.41
N ASN A 387 -12.71 1.90 32.29
CA ASN A 387 -13.57 2.89 31.66
C ASN A 387 -14.62 2.22 30.74
N THR A 388 -15.90 2.51 30.95
CA THR A 388 -17.03 1.93 30.19
C THR A 388 -16.90 2.16 28.67
N VAL A 389 -16.41 3.32 28.24
CA VAL A 389 -16.19 3.61 26.80
C VAL A 389 -15.10 2.69 26.22
N HIS A 390 -14.00 2.53 26.93
CA HIS A 390 -12.91 1.65 26.50
C HIS A 390 -13.35 0.17 26.43
N ILE A 391 -14.16 -0.28 27.41
CA ILE A 391 -14.75 -1.63 27.40
C ILE A 391 -15.64 -1.81 26.16
N ALA A 392 -16.54 -0.86 25.89
CA ALA A 392 -17.45 -0.93 24.75
C ALA A 392 -16.68 -1.02 23.42
N ILE A 393 -15.67 -0.17 23.22
CA ILE A 393 -14.81 -0.22 22.03
C ILE A 393 -14.15 -1.59 21.92
N LYS A 394 -13.55 -2.11 23.00
CA LYS A 394 -12.88 -3.42 23.01
C LYS A 394 -13.82 -4.55 22.63
N VAL A 395 -15.02 -4.59 23.19
CA VAL A 395 -16.02 -5.61 22.86
C VAL A 395 -16.36 -5.59 21.37
N LEU A 396 -16.55 -4.40 20.77
CA LEU A 396 -16.81 -4.28 19.33
C LEU A 396 -15.58 -4.69 18.50
N MET A 397 -14.37 -4.32 18.90
CA MET A 397 -13.14 -4.75 18.27
C MET A 397 -13.00 -6.28 18.25
N ASP A 398 -13.36 -6.95 19.33
CA ASP A 398 -13.26 -8.40 19.47
C ASP A 398 -14.26 -9.17 18.59
N THR A 399 -15.24 -8.48 17.99
CA THR A 399 -16.12 -9.09 16.97
C THR A 399 -15.45 -9.27 15.62
N PHE A 400 -14.33 -8.57 15.36
CA PHE A 400 -13.68 -8.46 14.05
C PHE A 400 -14.62 -8.03 12.91
N LYS A 401 -15.73 -7.39 13.25
CA LYS A 401 -16.68 -6.77 12.32
C LYS A 401 -16.46 -5.26 12.33
N GLU A 402 -16.92 -4.62 11.27
CA GLU A 402 -16.95 -3.17 11.22
C GLU A 402 -17.97 -2.62 12.23
N PHE A 403 -17.62 -1.50 12.84
CA PHE A 403 -18.50 -0.75 13.74
C PHE A 403 -18.30 0.75 13.56
N THR A 404 -19.26 1.51 14.02
CA THR A 404 -19.28 2.98 13.98
C THR A 404 -19.28 3.58 15.39
N VAL A 405 -19.12 4.90 15.50
CA VAL A 405 -19.34 5.60 16.77
C VAL A 405 -20.77 5.34 17.30
N GLN A 406 -21.77 5.28 16.42
CA GLN A 406 -23.14 4.99 16.81
C GLN A 406 -23.31 3.60 17.45
N ASP A 407 -22.56 2.60 16.96
CA ASP A 407 -22.59 1.24 17.53
C ASP A 407 -22.01 1.23 18.94
N ILE A 408 -20.95 2.02 19.20
CA ILE A 408 -20.41 2.20 20.55
C ILE A 408 -21.45 2.82 21.49
N VAL A 409 -22.13 3.89 21.04
CA VAL A 409 -23.19 4.56 21.79
C VAL A 409 -24.35 3.61 22.09
N ASN A 410 -24.78 2.84 21.10
CA ASN A 410 -25.86 1.86 21.23
C ASN A 410 -25.48 0.73 22.21
N TYR A 411 -24.25 0.22 22.13
CA TYR A 411 -23.74 -0.79 23.05
C TYR A 411 -23.75 -0.27 24.51
N ILE A 412 -23.21 0.93 24.74
CA ILE A 412 -23.18 1.53 26.09
C ILE A 412 -24.61 1.75 26.62
N SER A 413 -25.49 2.30 25.80
CA SER A 413 -26.87 2.60 26.21
C SER A 413 -27.65 1.33 26.61
N SER A 414 -27.37 0.20 25.94
CA SER A 414 -28.06 -1.07 26.22
C SER A 414 -27.47 -1.86 27.40
N HIS A 415 -26.16 -1.77 27.63
CA HIS A 415 -25.47 -2.58 28.65
C HIS A 415 -25.19 -1.80 29.95
N TYR A 416 -25.18 -0.46 29.88
CA TYR A 416 -24.90 0.44 31.00
C TYR A 416 -25.96 1.54 31.10
N PRO A 417 -27.23 1.21 31.40
CA PRO A 417 -28.33 2.20 31.44
C PRO A 417 -28.02 3.35 32.40
N GLY A 418 -28.16 4.59 31.92
CA GLY A 418 -27.89 5.79 32.70
C GLY A 418 -26.42 6.26 32.71
N TYR A 419 -25.52 5.55 32.06
CA TYR A 419 -24.15 6.03 31.89
C TYR A 419 -24.11 7.22 30.92
N VAL A 420 -23.46 8.31 31.32
CA VAL A 420 -23.25 9.49 30.47
C VAL A 420 -21.92 9.35 29.79
N ILE A 421 -21.95 9.27 28.45
CA ILE A 421 -20.75 9.13 27.64
C ILE A 421 -19.99 10.45 27.65
N ASP A 422 -18.72 10.38 28.07
CA ASP A 422 -17.77 11.48 27.89
C ASP A 422 -17.25 11.46 26.45
N GLY A 423 -17.63 12.48 25.68
CA GLY A 423 -17.24 12.59 24.26
C GLY A 423 -15.74 12.70 24.08
N ASP A 424 -15.06 13.45 24.95
CA ASP A 424 -13.59 13.61 24.83
C ASP A 424 -12.89 12.26 25.03
N VAL A 425 -13.30 11.48 26.03
CA VAL A 425 -12.77 10.13 26.27
C VAL A 425 -13.01 9.22 25.06
N LEU A 426 -14.22 9.27 24.47
CA LEU A 426 -14.57 8.45 23.31
C LEU A 426 -13.70 8.77 22.09
N TYR A 427 -13.68 10.04 21.69
CA TYR A 427 -13.00 10.43 20.45
C TYR A 427 -11.46 10.39 20.57
N GLN A 428 -10.92 10.74 21.74
CA GLN A 428 -9.49 10.60 22.01
C GLN A 428 -9.06 9.12 21.95
N ARG A 429 -9.88 8.22 22.52
CA ARG A 429 -9.58 6.78 22.50
C ARG A 429 -9.61 6.23 21.07
N LEU A 430 -10.64 6.58 20.28
CA LEU A 430 -10.73 6.17 18.88
C LEU A 430 -9.54 6.70 18.08
N PHE A 431 -9.22 7.97 18.22
CA PHE A 431 -8.09 8.58 17.53
C PHE A 431 -6.77 7.87 17.88
N LEU A 432 -6.52 7.63 19.17
CA LEU A 432 -5.32 6.89 19.59
C LEU A 432 -5.24 5.50 18.96
N LEU A 433 -6.35 4.75 18.91
CA LEU A 433 -6.38 3.42 18.32
C LEU A 433 -6.13 3.46 16.80
N ILE A 434 -6.61 4.49 16.11
CA ILE A 434 -6.39 4.70 14.67
C ILE A 434 -4.92 5.00 14.39
N VAL A 435 -4.34 6.00 15.07
CA VAL A 435 -2.95 6.41 14.81
C VAL A 435 -1.90 5.39 15.29
N THR A 436 -2.30 4.42 16.11
CA THR A 436 -1.43 3.32 16.55
C THR A 436 -1.66 2.02 15.75
N ASP A 437 -2.36 2.09 14.62
CA ASP A 437 -2.72 0.95 13.76
C ASP A 437 -3.46 -0.19 14.50
N ASN A 438 -4.16 0.13 15.59
CA ASN A 438 -5.02 -0.80 16.32
C ASN A 438 -6.48 -0.79 15.81
N LEU A 439 -6.84 0.20 15.01
CA LEU A 439 -8.09 0.27 14.24
C LEU A 439 -7.78 0.68 12.80
N ASN A 440 -8.22 -0.15 11.86
CA ASN A 440 -8.37 0.24 10.47
C ASN A 440 -9.60 1.11 10.32
N ILE A 441 -9.56 2.04 9.36
CA ILE A 441 -10.65 2.96 9.06
C ILE A 441 -11.09 2.83 7.61
N TYR A 442 -12.41 2.94 7.40
CA TYR A 442 -13.03 2.85 6.08
C TYR A 442 -14.12 3.91 5.94
N GLY A 443 -14.33 4.40 4.72
CA GLY A 443 -15.35 5.40 4.44
C GLY A 443 -16.76 4.81 4.25
N SER A 444 -16.86 3.51 4.04
CA SER A 444 -18.12 2.79 3.88
C SER A 444 -17.99 1.37 4.40
N SER A 445 -19.09 0.81 4.89
CA SER A 445 -19.15 -0.59 5.30
C SER A 445 -19.18 -1.51 4.08
N TYR A 446 -18.57 -2.68 4.23
CA TYR A 446 -18.77 -3.80 3.34
C TYR A 446 -19.83 -4.73 3.91
N PRO A 447 -20.94 -4.96 3.22
CA PRO A 447 -21.97 -5.85 3.72
C PRO A 447 -21.43 -7.28 3.85
N ARG A 448 -21.43 -7.81 5.06
CA ARG A 448 -21.18 -9.23 5.34
C ARG A 448 -22.51 -9.89 5.63
N THR A 449 -23.04 -10.57 4.63
CA THR A 449 -24.27 -11.33 4.77
C THR A 449 -23.93 -12.66 5.42
N PRO A 450 -24.48 -13.00 6.60
CA PRO A 450 -24.28 -14.31 7.20
C PRO A 450 -24.92 -15.40 6.34
N PHE A 451 -24.37 -16.61 6.41
CA PHE A 451 -24.98 -17.78 5.78
C PHE A 451 -26.38 -18.04 6.39
N VAL A 452 -27.39 -18.13 5.53
CA VAL A 452 -28.74 -18.54 5.89
C VAL A 452 -29.13 -19.68 4.96
N GLU A 453 -29.45 -20.83 5.58
CA GLU A 453 -29.80 -22.05 4.85
C GLU A 453 -30.95 -21.82 3.87
N ASN A 454 -30.84 -22.35 2.66
CA ASN A 454 -31.83 -22.25 1.58
C ASN A 454 -32.13 -20.80 1.09
N GLU A 455 -31.35 -19.81 1.54
CA GLU A 455 -31.47 -18.42 1.10
C GLU A 455 -30.17 -17.89 0.50
N SER A 456 -29.03 -18.15 1.17
CA SER A 456 -27.74 -17.62 0.78
C SER A 456 -27.17 -18.37 -0.43
N TYR A 457 -26.59 -17.61 -1.35
CA TYR A 457 -25.81 -18.12 -2.47
C TYR A 457 -24.55 -17.30 -2.70
N ILE A 458 -23.61 -17.83 -3.47
CA ILE A 458 -22.39 -17.13 -3.87
C ILE A 458 -22.50 -16.75 -5.35
N PRO A 459 -22.41 -15.46 -5.71
CA PRO A 459 -22.37 -15.01 -7.09
C PRO A 459 -21.24 -15.67 -7.90
N GLU A 460 -21.54 -15.99 -9.14
CA GLU A 460 -20.62 -16.70 -10.05
C GLU A 460 -19.24 -16.02 -10.16
N ARG A 461 -19.18 -14.68 -10.11
CA ARG A 461 -17.93 -13.91 -10.17
C ARG A 461 -16.92 -14.30 -9.11
N PHE A 462 -17.36 -14.55 -7.86
CA PHE A 462 -16.47 -14.96 -6.78
C PHE A 462 -16.02 -16.42 -6.94
N ILE A 463 -16.91 -17.30 -7.36
CA ILE A 463 -16.57 -18.70 -7.64
C ILE A 463 -15.52 -18.77 -8.75
N LYS A 464 -15.74 -18.07 -9.86
CA LYS A 464 -14.78 -18.01 -10.98
C LYS A 464 -13.46 -17.39 -10.60
N TYR A 465 -13.47 -16.39 -9.73
CA TYR A 465 -12.22 -15.78 -9.24
C TYR A 465 -11.35 -16.80 -8.50
N ILE A 466 -11.93 -17.50 -7.53
CA ILE A 466 -11.21 -18.54 -6.77
C ILE A 466 -10.84 -19.73 -7.69
N GLU A 467 -11.74 -20.17 -8.57
CA GLU A 467 -11.46 -21.23 -9.55
C GLU A 467 -10.26 -20.88 -10.43
N THR A 468 -10.22 -19.68 -11.00
CA THR A 468 -9.10 -19.23 -11.85
C THR A 468 -7.77 -19.23 -11.09
N ILE A 469 -7.77 -18.81 -9.82
CA ILE A 469 -6.56 -18.83 -8.99
C ILE A 469 -6.11 -20.27 -8.71
N VAL A 470 -7.03 -21.15 -8.36
CA VAL A 470 -6.73 -22.57 -8.08
C VAL A 470 -6.21 -23.28 -9.35
N GLU A 471 -6.86 -23.07 -10.50
CA GLU A 471 -6.48 -23.70 -11.78
C GLU A 471 -5.12 -23.22 -12.32
N LYS A 472 -4.78 -21.95 -12.13
CA LYS A 472 -3.48 -21.40 -12.56
C LYS A 472 -2.32 -21.78 -11.61
N GLY A 473 -2.51 -22.73 -10.70
CA GLY A 473 -1.45 -23.28 -9.85
C GLY A 473 -1.29 -22.58 -8.51
N GLY A 474 -2.35 -21.97 -8.01
CA GLY A 474 -2.34 -21.29 -6.71
C GLY A 474 -1.50 -20.02 -6.73
N ASN A 475 -0.94 -19.65 -5.59
CA ASN A 475 -0.22 -18.39 -5.33
C ASN A 475 1.05 -18.12 -6.17
N GLN A 476 1.28 -18.82 -7.28
CA GLN A 476 2.49 -18.62 -8.09
C GLN A 476 2.47 -17.33 -8.91
N TYR A 477 1.29 -16.88 -9.37
CA TYR A 477 1.16 -15.70 -10.23
C TYR A 477 0.18 -14.67 -9.69
N LEU A 478 -0.88 -15.10 -9.01
CA LEU A 478 -1.91 -14.25 -8.46
C LEU A 478 -2.31 -14.75 -7.08
N THR A 479 -2.30 -13.85 -6.10
CA THR A 479 -2.80 -14.12 -4.76
C THR A 479 -4.18 -13.48 -4.59
N PRO A 480 -5.18 -14.21 -4.06
CA PRO A 480 -6.51 -13.65 -3.87
C PRO A 480 -6.54 -12.54 -2.83
N GLY A 481 -7.44 -11.58 -3.04
CA GLY A 481 -7.68 -10.46 -2.14
C GLY A 481 -9.12 -10.44 -1.63
N ASN A 482 -9.28 -10.08 -0.36
CA ASN A 482 -10.57 -9.84 0.25
C ASN A 482 -11.06 -8.39 0.00
N MET A 483 -12.22 -8.03 0.55
CA MET A 483 -12.82 -6.70 0.44
C MET A 483 -11.96 -5.56 0.98
N TYR A 484 -11.02 -5.85 1.88
CA TYR A 484 -10.07 -4.89 2.43
C TYR A 484 -8.74 -4.85 1.68
N ASN A 485 -8.69 -5.53 0.54
CA ASN A 485 -7.47 -5.70 -0.24
C ASN A 485 -6.32 -6.34 0.54
N GLN A 486 -6.67 -7.23 1.46
CA GLN A 486 -5.72 -8.07 2.19
C GLN A 486 -5.59 -9.41 1.46
N VAL A 487 -4.40 -9.98 1.51
CA VAL A 487 -4.14 -11.33 0.98
C VAL A 487 -5.01 -12.34 1.71
N ASP A 488 -5.70 -13.19 0.95
CA ASP A 488 -6.37 -14.37 1.47
C ASP A 488 -5.52 -15.62 1.19
N GLU A 489 -4.95 -16.17 2.24
CA GLU A 489 -4.08 -17.35 2.16
C GLU A 489 -4.85 -18.68 2.20
N VAL A 490 -6.14 -18.65 2.51
CA VAL A 490 -6.98 -19.84 2.72
C VAL A 490 -7.73 -20.21 1.43
N VAL A 491 -7.02 -20.31 0.32
CA VAL A 491 -7.62 -20.74 -0.96
C VAL A 491 -7.11 -22.13 -1.31
N ASP A 492 -8.01 -23.10 -1.23
CA ASP A 492 -7.76 -24.49 -1.58
C ASP A 492 -8.93 -25.11 -2.40
N ASN A 493 -8.74 -26.34 -2.84
CA ASN A 493 -9.75 -27.08 -3.58
C ASN A 493 -11.03 -27.34 -2.77
N GLY A 494 -10.90 -27.43 -1.44
CA GLY A 494 -12.04 -27.66 -0.55
C GLY A 494 -12.95 -26.44 -0.46
N LEU A 495 -12.36 -25.26 -0.27
CA LEU A 495 -13.09 -24.00 -0.33
C LEU A 495 -13.83 -23.85 -1.67
N LEU A 496 -13.12 -24.05 -2.81
CA LEU A 496 -13.70 -23.95 -4.13
C LEU A 496 -14.85 -24.95 -4.32
N TYR A 497 -14.71 -26.18 -3.84
CA TYR A 497 -15.76 -27.18 -3.92
C TYR A 497 -17.03 -26.74 -3.18
N VAL A 498 -16.90 -26.25 -1.94
CA VAL A 498 -18.04 -25.72 -1.16
C VAL A 498 -18.66 -24.50 -1.83
N MET A 499 -17.85 -23.58 -2.35
CA MET A 499 -18.34 -22.40 -3.08
C MET A 499 -19.15 -22.80 -4.31
N LYS A 500 -18.75 -23.83 -5.06
CA LYS A 500 -19.49 -24.33 -6.23
C LYS A 500 -20.87 -24.91 -5.83
N GLN A 501 -20.98 -25.58 -4.69
CA GLN A 501 -22.26 -26.04 -4.17
C GLN A 501 -23.17 -24.86 -3.78
N LEU A 502 -22.59 -23.79 -3.26
CA LEU A 502 -23.27 -22.56 -2.86
C LEU A 502 -23.58 -21.61 -4.03
N ALA A 503 -23.36 -22.02 -5.29
CA ALA A 503 -23.81 -21.25 -6.44
C ALA A 503 -25.35 -21.08 -6.48
N LYS A 504 -26.07 -21.87 -5.68
CA LYS A 504 -27.52 -21.78 -5.45
C LYS A 504 -27.81 -21.95 -3.96
N PRO A 505 -28.95 -21.43 -3.48
CA PRO A 505 -29.40 -21.70 -2.11
C PRO A 505 -29.47 -23.20 -1.82
N ILE A 506 -28.88 -23.63 -0.71
CA ILE A 506 -28.80 -25.03 -0.32
C ILE A 506 -28.83 -25.13 1.22
N SER A 507 -29.28 -26.26 1.77
CA SER A 507 -29.24 -26.48 3.21
C SER A 507 -27.83 -26.88 3.68
N ARG A 508 -27.52 -26.60 4.96
CA ARG A 508 -26.24 -27.02 5.56
C ARG A 508 -26.09 -28.54 5.55
N ALA A 509 -27.20 -29.28 5.76
CA ALA A 509 -27.19 -30.73 5.76
C ALA A 509 -26.83 -31.28 4.35
N ASP A 510 -27.37 -30.69 3.28
CA ASP A 510 -27.04 -31.10 1.92
C ASP A 510 -25.61 -30.73 1.53
N LEU A 511 -25.11 -29.57 1.99
CA LEU A 511 -23.68 -29.21 1.83
C LEU A 511 -22.75 -30.28 2.43
N ILE A 512 -23.06 -30.73 3.64
CA ILE A 512 -22.28 -31.78 4.32
C ILE A 512 -22.43 -33.12 3.59
N ALA A 513 -23.65 -33.48 3.15
CA ALA A 513 -23.90 -34.73 2.44
C ALA A 513 -23.23 -34.79 1.07
N ASN A 514 -23.04 -33.63 0.43
CA ASN A 514 -22.40 -33.52 -0.88
C ASN A 514 -20.88 -33.39 -0.78
N LEU A 515 -20.30 -33.22 0.42
CA LEU A 515 -18.85 -33.24 0.56
C LEU A 515 -18.32 -34.59 0.08
N ASP A 516 -17.41 -34.55 -0.89
CA ASP A 516 -16.75 -35.75 -1.39
C ASP A 516 -16.03 -36.47 -0.23
N GLU A 517 -16.33 -37.77 -0.05
CA GLU A 517 -15.68 -38.62 0.98
C GLU A 517 -14.16 -38.62 0.84
N ASN A 518 -13.63 -38.21 -0.32
CA ASN A 518 -12.20 -38.08 -0.58
C ASN A 518 -11.63 -36.72 -0.15
N LEU A 519 -12.47 -35.77 0.25
CA LEU A 519 -12.06 -34.44 0.70
C LEU A 519 -11.70 -34.50 2.19
N THR A 520 -10.63 -35.22 2.52
CA THR A 520 -10.06 -35.23 3.88
C THR A 520 -9.17 -34.01 4.09
N VAL A 521 -9.61 -33.09 4.93
CA VAL A 521 -8.77 -31.94 5.36
C VAL A 521 -7.85 -32.42 6.47
N ASN A 522 -6.60 -32.61 6.12
CA ASN A 522 -5.55 -32.93 7.08
C ASN A 522 -4.89 -31.63 7.57
N ARG A 523 -4.84 -31.45 8.87
CA ARG A 523 -4.11 -30.35 9.51
C ARG A 523 -2.97 -30.86 10.36
N THR A 524 -1.91 -30.06 10.44
CA THR A 524 -0.78 -30.32 11.31
C THR A 524 -0.81 -29.32 12.47
N THR A 525 -0.79 -29.82 13.71
CA THR A 525 -0.64 -28.97 14.90
C THR A 525 0.73 -28.30 14.93
N LYS A 526 0.89 -27.25 15.75
CA LYS A 526 2.19 -26.58 15.98
C LYS A 526 3.28 -27.56 16.46
N ASP A 527 2.87 -28.66 17.09
CA ASP A 527 3.76 -29.72 17.62
C ASP A 527 3.99 -30.87 16.61
N GLY A 528 3.50 -30.71 15.35
CA GLY A 528 3.78 -31.64 14.25
C GLY A 528 2.82 -32.84 14.17
N TYR A 529 1.71 -32.86 14.90
CA TYR A 529 0.70 -33.96 14.80
C TYR A 529 -0.28 -33.67 13.68
N ASN A 530 -0.47 -34.63 12.76
CA ASN A 530 -1.49 -34.58 11.74
C ASN A 530 -2.83 -35.12 12.27
N TYR A 531 -3.91 -34.41 12.02
CA TYR A 531 -5.27 -34.84 12.34
C TYR A 531 -6.23 -34.52 11.20
N VAL A 532 -7.31 -35.28 11.12
CA VAL A 532 -8.40 -35.03 10.16
C VAL A 532 -9.42 -34.12 10.83
N VAL A 533 -9.74 -33.01 10.18
CA VAL A 533 -10.78 -32.10 10.68
C VAL A 533 -12.14 -32.76 10.50
N PRO A 534 -12.99 -32.82 11.53
CA PRO A 534 -14.37 -33.31 11.40
C PRO A 534 -15.13 -32.50 10.35
N THR A 535 -15.96 -33.18 9.54
CA THR A 535 -16.69 -32.57 8.41
C THR A 535 -17.56 -31.39 8.83
N GLU A 536 -18.23 -31.48 10.00
CA GLU A 536 -19.06 -30.39 10.51
C GLU A 536 -18.23 -29.16 10.93
N GLU A 537 -17.11 -29.39 11.61
CA GLU A 537 -16.18 -28.35 12.02
C GLU A 537 -15.57 -27.65 10.79
N TYR A 538 -15.15 -28.41 9.79
CA TYR A 538 -14.65 -27.88 8.51
C TYR A 538 -15.70 -27.04 7.80
N MET A 539 -16.96 -27.50 7.74
CA MET A 539 -18.04 -26.74 7.13
C MET A 539 -18.27 -25.39 7.83
N ASP A 540 -18.28 -25.38 9.16
CA ASP A 540 -18.45 -24.14 9.93
C ASP A 540 -17.29 -23.16 9.69
N GLU A 541 -16.08 -23.67 9.60
CA GLU A 541 -14.90 -22.85 9.26
C GLU A 541 -15.00 -22.25 7.87
N VAL A 542 -15.36 -23.04 6.85
CA VAL A 542 -15.49 -22.58 5.46
C VAL A 542 -16.63 -21.57 5.32
N LEU A 543 -17.80 -21.84 5.90
CA LEU A 543 -18.94 -20.91 5.83
C LEU A 543 -18.60 -19.58 6.54
N THR A 544 -17.93 -19.64 7.69
CA THR A 544 -17.44 -18.46 8.40
C THR A 544 -16.43 -17.68 7.55
N HIS A 545 -15.52 -18.39 6.88
CA HIS A 545 -14.53 -17.76 6.01
C HIS A 545 -15.19 -17.06 4.83
N ILE A 546 -16.15 -17.71 4.15
CA ILE A 546 -16.91 -17.11 3.04
C ILE A 546 -17.71 -15.89 3.50
N GLU A 547 -18.31 -15.93 4.71
CA GLU A 547 -18.95 -14.75 5.32
C GLU A 547 -17.95 -13.62 5.55
N MET A 548 -16.77 -13.94 6.07
CA MET A 548 -15.71 -12.95 6.28
C MET A 548 -15.22 -12.30 4.98
N LEU A 549 -15.23 -13.05 3.88
CA LEU A 549 -14.92 -12.53 2.55
C LEU A 549 -16.07 -11.68 1.96
N GLY A 550 -17.28 -11.72 2.55
CA GLY A 550 -18.45 -11.01 2.04
C GLY A 550 -18.97 -11.56 0.72
N TYR A 551 -18.83 -12.86 0.48
CA TYR A 551 -19.24 -13.50 -0.77
C TYR A 551 -20.71 -13.92 -0.81
N PHE A 552 -21.40 -13.98 0.34
CA PHE A 552 -22.81 -14.35 0.37
C PHE A 552 -23.72 -13.21 -0.10
N GLU A 553 -24.66 -13.54 -0.99
CA GLU A 553 -25.83 -12.75 -1.35
C GLU A 553 -27.12 -13.54 -1.02
N LYS A 554 -28.28 -12.83 -0.98
CA LYS A 554 -29.62 -13.40 -0.74
C LYS A 554 -30.55 -13.12 -1.88
#